data_874f05cc03079b0b6ac2f6f5541ceec8
#
_entry.id   874f05cc03079b0b6ac2f6f5541ceec8
#
_cell.length_a   1.000
_cell.length_b   1.000
_cell.length_c   1.000
_cell.angle_alpha   90.00
_cell.angle_beta   90.00
_cell.angle_gamma   90.00
#
_symmetry.space_group_name_H-M   'P 1'
#
loop_
_entity.id
_entity.type
_entity.pdbx_description
1 polymer ?
#
loop_
_entity_poly.entity_id
_entity_poly.type
_entity_poly.pdbx_seq_one_letter_code
_entity_poly.pdbx_strand_id
1 'polypeptide(L)'
;MTDVLILGGTGWLSGRIAAHALGAGATVTCLARGGRPAPPGASLVLADRDEDDAYDVVSGTDWDHVIDISSRADHVSAAVRALGDRAARWTFVSSMSVYRDDETVGTDESAPRHPAAHEGEEYDYGPQKVAAEDAVQDALGDRALLLRPGLIVGDGDPSDRFGYWAAAFLRALDEPVLVPPLHGRKAQIIDVDDIAAFVVAATVTGAVNAIGDVRDLEDVLRTVRAATGHIGQVVVGDEERLVAEGVQYWAGPRSLPLWLPPEMAGFMTRSNGRYTESGGTLSPLADTVERVVADERERGVDRERRAGLTRDEERELLDVFAR
;
A
#
# COMPACT_ATOMS: atom_id res chain seq x y z
N MET A 1 -3.66 -19.18 23.23
CA MET A 1 -3.23 -19.08 21.82
C MET A 1 -4.04 -17.94 21.27
N THR A 2 -3.45 -17.05 20.53
CA THR A 2 -4.15 -15.85 20.03
C THR A 2 -4.91 -16.22 18.76
N ASP A 3 -6.23 -16.01 18.76
CA ASP A 3 -7.08 -16.31 17.61
C ASP A 3 -7.29 -15.05 16.75
N VAL A 4 -6.80 -15.09 15.51
CA VAL A 4 -6.80 -13.95 14.57
C VAL A 4 -7.71 -14.23 13.38
N LEU A 5 -8.64 -13.32 13.11
CA LEU A 5 -9.47 -13.32 11.91
C LEU A 5 -9.00 -12.24 10.94
N ILE A 6 -8.74 -12.60 9.68
CA ILE A 6 -8.37 -11.66 8.63
C ILE A 6 -9.44 -11.62 7.55
N LEU A 7 -10.13 -10.50 7.44
CA LEU A 7 -11.17 -10.25 6.45
C LEU A 7 -10.53 -9.77 5.14
N GLY A 8 -10.64 -10.58 4.09
CA GLY A 8 -9.87 -10.43 2.84
C GLY A 8 -8.49 -11.08 2.90
N GLY A 9 -8.31 -12.13 3.69
CA GLY A 9 -7.04 -12.74 4.09
C GLY A 9 -6.20 -13.40 2.98
N THR A 10 -6.64 -13.40 1.73
CA THR A 10 -5.91 -14.00 0.59
C THR A 10 -5.25 -12.97 -0.34
N GLY A 11 -5.24 -11.69 0.04
CA GLY A 11 -4.53 -10.63 -0.68
C GLY A 11 -3.03 -10.63 -0.40
N TRP A 12 -2.29 -9.74 -1.07
CA TRP A 12 -0.84 -9.62 -0.88
C TRP A 12 -0.47 -9.18 0.54
N LEU A 13 -0.94 -8.00 0.98
CA LEU A 13 -0.67 -7.48 2.33
C LEU A 13 -1.26 -8.42 3.41
N SER A 14 -2.50 -8.88 3.22
CA SER A 14 -3.14 -9.78 4.19
C SER A 14 -2.43 -11.11 4.32
N GLY A 15 -1.87 -11.62 3.23
CA GLY A 15 -1.03 -12.82 3.25
C GLY A 15 0.25 -12.63 4.07
N ARG A 16 0.90 -11.45 3.98
CA ARG A 16 2.05 -11.11 4.83
C ARG A 16 1.65 -11.01 6.30
N ILE A 17 0.54 -10.32 6.59
CA ILE A 17 0.02 -10.22 7.96
C ILE A 17 -0.28 -11.62 8.53
N ALA A 18 -0.93 -12.49 7.75
CA ALA A 18 -1.21 -13.86 8.17
C ALA A 18 0.08 -14.65 8.47
N ALA A 19 1.10 -14.53 7.62
CA ALA A 19 2.39 -15.19 7.82
C ALA A 19 3.09 -14.70 9.11
N HIS A 20 3.09 -13.39 9.36
CA HIS A 20 3.63 -12.82 10.60
C HIS A 20 2.86 -13.28 11.84
N ALA A 21 1.52 -13.32 11.79
CA ALA A 21 0.69 -13.79 12.90
C ALA A 21 0.94 -15.27 13.20
N LEU A 22 1.02 -16.12 12.19
CA LEU A 22 1.39 -17.53 12.33
C LEU A 22 2.79 -17.69 12.91
N GLY A 23 3.76 -16.90 12.43
CA GLY A 23 5.12 -16.89 12.96
C GLY A 23 5.19 -16.46 14.44
N ALA A 24 4.27 -15.64 14.90
CA ALA A 24 4.10 -15.26 16.29
C ALA A 24 3.33 -16.31 17.15
N GLY A 25 2.92 -17.43 16.57
CA GLY A 25 2.22 -18.51 17.25
C GLY A 25 0.71 -18.34 17.36
N ALA A 26 0.11 -17.46 16.57
CA ALA A 26 -1.35 -17.29 16.50
C ALA A 26 -2.02 -18.40 15.67
N THR A 27 -3.29 -18.67 15.97
CA THR A 27 -4.19 -19.38 15.05
C THR A 27 -4.79 -18.36 14.10
N VAL A 28 -4.65 -18.55 12.78
CA VAL A 28 -5.12 -17.58 11.79
C VAL A 28 -6.25 -18.18 10.95
N THR A 29 -7.35 -17.46 10.90
CA THR A 29 -8.48 -17.73 9.99
C THR A 29 -8.59 -16.59 8.98
N CYS A 30 -8.56 -16.91 7.69
CA CYS A 30 -8.77 -15.99 6.59
C CYS A 30 -10.20 -16.15 6.08
N LEU A 31 -11.00 -15.07 6.06
CA LEU A 31 -12.29 -15.04 5.38
C LEU A 31 -12.11 -14.39 4.00
N ALA A 32 -12.46 -15.10 2.94
CA ALA A 32 -12.33 -14.61 1.57
C ALA A 32 -13.26 -15.35 0.60
N ARG A 33 -13.50 -14.78 -0.58
CA ARG A 33 -14.36 -15.37 -1.63
C ARG A 33 -13.78 -16.63 -2.29
N GLY A 34 -12.49 -16.92 -2.07
CA GLY A 34 -11.76 -17.96 -2.80
C GLY A 34 -11.02 -17.41 -4.01
N GLY A 35 -10.56 -18.29 -4.89
CA GLY A 35 -9.78 -17.92 -6.08
C GLY A 35 -8.27 -17.77 -5.80
N ARG A 36 -7.87 -17.59 -4.54
CA ARG A 36 -6.49 -17.69 -4.07
C ARG A 36 -6.46 -18.53 -2.79
N PRO A 37 -5.43 -19.36 -2.59
CA PRO A 37 -5.27 -20.10 -1.34
C PRO A 37 -5.00 -19.16 -0.17
N ALA A 38 -5.36 -19.58 1.03
CA ALA A 38 -4.85 -18.94 2.25
C ALA A 38 -3.34 -19.21 2.38
N PRO A 39 -2.61 -18.36 3.09
CA PRO A 39 -1.21 -18.62 3.43
C PRO A 39 -1.04 -19.97 4.14
N PRO A 40 0.07 -20.69 3.90
CA PRO A 40 0.33 -21.98 4.55
C PRO A 40 0.22 -21.88 6.07
N GLY A 41 -0.60 -22.72 6.68
CA GLY A 41 -0.84 -22.74 8.13
C GLY A 41 -2.08 -21.94 8.57
N ALA A 42 -2.66 -21.10 7.73
CA ALA A 42 -3.93 -20.42 7.99
C ALA A 42 -5.12 -21.27 7.52
N SER A 43 -6.23 -21.19 8.25
CA SER A 43 -7.52 -21.72 7.81
C SER A 43 -8.21 -20.77 6.83
N LEU A 44 -8.89 -21.31 5.81
CA LEU A 44 -9.70 -20.52 4.87
C LEU A 44 -11.17 -20.78 5.12
N VAL A 45 -11.92 -19.71 5.37
CA VAL A 45 -13.38 -19.68 5.38
C VAL A 45 -13.84 -18.98 4.11
N LEU A 46 -14.66 -19.68 3.31
CA LEU A 46 -15.20 -19.12 2.07
C LEU A 46 -16.48 -18.35 2.38
N ALA A 47 -16.46 -17.06 2.08
CA ALA A 47 -17.63 -16.19 2.16
C ALA A 47 -17.48 -15.00 1.21
N ASP A 48 -18.57 -14.58 0.60
CA ASP A 48 -18.64 -13.34 -0.17
C ASP A 48 -19.23 -12.23 0.71
N ARG A 49 -18.48 -11.17 0.90
CA ARG A 49 -18.89 -10.03 1.74
C ARG A 49 -20.00 -9.17 1.11
N ASP A 50 -20.39 -9.45 -0.11
CA ASP A 50 -21.57 -8.89 -0.76
C ASP A 50 -22.87 -9.61 -0.34
N GLU A 51 -22.77 -10.77 0.36
CA GLU A 51 -23.92 -11.53 0.84
C GLU A 51 -24.22 -11.21 2.31
N ASP A 52 -25.51 -11.20 2.68
CA ASP A 52 -25.97 -10.82 4.02
C ASP A 52 -25.47 -11.75 5.14
N ASP A 53 -25.23 -13.04 4.82
CA ASP A 53 -24.79 -14.09 5.75
C ASP A 53 -23.27 -14.30 5.78
N ALA A 54 -22.51 -13.42 5.15
CA ALA A 54 -21.06 -13.56 4.96
C ALA A 54 -20.27 -13.83 6.25
N TYR A 55 -20.75 -13.35 7.38
CA TYR A 55 -20.06 -13.45 8.68
C TYR A 55 -20.61 -14.55 9.60
N ASP A 56 -21.70 -15.22 9.25
CA ASP A 56 -22.38 -16.20 10.13
C ASP A 56 -21.43 -17.32 10.55
N VAL A 57 -20.59 -17.80 9.63
CA VAL A 57 -19.62 -18.88 9.87
C VAL A 57 -18.55 -18.53 10.90
N VAL A 58 -18.29 -17.26 11.16
CA VAL A 58 -17.25 -16.77 12.06
C VAL A 58 -17.81 -15.97 13.25
N SER A 59 -19.11 -15.67 13.27
CA SER A 59 -19.77 -14.87 14.31
C SER A 59 -19.91 -15.60 15.66
N GLY A 60 -19.79 -16.93 15.68
CA GLY A 60 -19.84 -17.75 16.88
C GLY A 60 -18.52 -17.82 17.68
N THR A 61 -17.44 -17.22 17.17
CA THR A 61 -16.09 -17.26 17.76
C THR A 61 -15.76 -15.92 18.37
N ASP A 62 -15.15 -15.92 19.57
CA ASP A 62 -14.53 -14.75 20.17
C ASP A 62 -13.11 -14.61 19.61
N TRP A 63 -12.81 -13.48 18.99
CA TRP A 63 -11.55 -13.21 18.33
C TRP A 63 -10.66 -12.30 19.19
N ASP A 64 -9.42 -12.69 19.41
CA ASP A 64 -8.44 -11.81 20.06
C ASP A 64 -8.11 -10.62 19.16
N HIS A 65 -8.08 -10.84 17.82
CA HIS A 65 -7.80 -9.80 16.87
C HIS A 65 -8.55 -10.01 15.55
N VAL A 66 -9.33 -9.01 15.13
CA VAL A 66 -9.89 -8.95 13.79
C VAL A 66 -9.13 -7.91 12.97
N ILE A 67 -8.74 -8.28 11.75
CA ILE A 67 -8.00 -7.43 10.82
C ILE A 67 -8.81 -7.30 9.54
N ASP A 68 -9.24 -6.09 9.20
CA ASP A 68 -10.03 -5.81 8.00
C ASP A 68 -9.25 -4.94 7.01
N ILE A 69 -9.17 -5.40 5.75
CA ILE A 69 -8.39 -4.76 4.67
C ILE A 69 -9.29 -4.27 3.53
N SER A 70 -10.60 -4.22 3.73
CA SER A 70 -11.53 -3.81 2.69
C SER A 70 -11.31 -2.35 2.23
N SER A 71 -11.54 -2.11 0.95
CA SER A 71 -11.66 -0.76 0.39
C SER A 71 -13.10 -0.25 0.33
N ARG A 72 -14.09 -1.07 0.71
CA ARG A 72 -15.51 -0.75 0.68
C ARG A 72 -16.05 -0.52 2.09
N ALA A 73 -16.67 0.63 2.31
CA ALA A 73 -17.21 1.02 3.61
C ALA A 73 -18.37 0.13 4.06
N ASP A 74 -19.22 -0.30 3.14
CA ASP A 74 -20.33 -1.21 3.41
C ASP A 74 -19.86 -2.57 3.96
N HIS A 75 -18.81 -3.16 3.37
CA HIS A 75 -18.18 -4.38 3.89
C HIS A 75 -17.66 -4.20 5.31
N VAL A 76 -16.98 -3.08 5.58
CA VAL A 76 -16.42 -2.81 6.91
C VAL A 76 -17.54 -2.60 7.92
N SER A 77 -18.55 -1.82 7.58
CA SER A 77 -19.72 -1.58 8.43
C SER A 77 -20.48 -2.86 8.75
N ALA A 78 -20.68 -3.75 7.76
CA ALA A 78 -21.32 -5.05 7.97
C ALA A 78 -20.46 -5.96 8.88
N ALA A 79 -19.15 -6.00 8.68
CA ALA A 79 -18.23 -6.77 9.51
C ALA A 79 -18.23 -6.32 10.97
N VAL A 80 -18.17 -5.00 11.19
CA VAL A 80 -18.19 -4.41 12.55
C VAL A 80 -19.51 -4.73 13.26
N ARG A 81 -20.66 -4.62 12.56
CA ARG A 81 -21.96 -5.00 13.14
C ARG A 81 -22.02 -6.47 13.53
N ALA A 82 -21.45 -7.36 12.71
CA ALA A 82 -21.52 -8.82 12.94
C ALA A 82 -20.53 -9.30 14.01
N LEU A 83 -19.33 -8.69 14.09
CA LEU A 83 -18.19 -9.22 14.82
C LEU A 83 -17.65 -8.29 15.91
N GLY A 84 -18.10 -7.03 15.97
CA GLY A 84 -17.52 -6.02 16.87
C GLY A 84 -17.58 -6.40 18.36
N ASP A 85 -18.66 -7.06 18.81
CA ASP A 85 -18.82 -7.54 20.18
C ASP A 85 -17.98 -8.81 20.46
N ARG A 86 -17.48 -9.46 19.42
CA ARG A 86 -16.67 -10.68 19.48
C ARG A 86 -15.17 -10.43 19.28
N ALA A 87 -14.76 -9.19 19.02
CA ALA A 87 -13.38 -8.82 18.81
C ALA A 87 -12.80 -8.13 20.04
N ALA A 88 -11.75 -8.69 20.63
CA ALA A 88 -11.04 -8.01 21.73
C ALA A 88 -10.31 -6.77 21.21
N ARG A 89 -9.74 -6.83 20.00
CA ARG A 89 -9.18 -5.67 19.28
C ARG A 89 -9.48 -5.77 17.78
N TRP A 90 -9.41 -4.63 17.12
CA TRP A 90 -9.64 -4.51 15.67
C TRP A 90 -8.56 -3.66 15.01
N THR A 91 -8.01 -4.12 13.91
CA THR A 91 -7.20 -3.30 13.01
C THR A 91 -7.92 -3.12 11.69
N PHE A 92 -8.23 -1.89 11.36
CA PHE A 92 -8.67 -1.54 10.01
C PHE A 92 -7.50 -0.98 9.22
N VAL A 93 -7.15 -1.62 8.10
CA VAL A 93 -6.15 -1.11 7.17
C VAL A 93 -6.82 -0.09 6.25
N SER A 94 -6.66 1.17 6.63
CA SER A 94 -7.13 2.34 5.92
C SER A 94 -6.16 2.76 4.81
N SER A 95 -5.91 4.05 4.62
CA SER A 95 -4.99 4.60 3.61
C SER A 95 -4.65 6.05 3.94
N MET A 96 -3.49 6.52 3.46
CA MET A 96 -3.15 7.95 3.41
C MET A 96 -4.13 8.75 2.55
N SER A 97 -4.86 8.11 1.62
CA SER A 97 -5.87 8.75 0.79
C SER A 97 -7.11 9.25 1.55
N VAL A 98 -7.19 9.03 2.86
CA VAL A 98 -8.24 9.64 3.70
C VAL A 98 -8.05 11.14 3.86
N TYR A 99 -6.84 11.64 3.70
CA TYR A 99 -6.53 13.06 3.87
C TYR A 99 -6.92 13.85 2.61
N ARG A 100 -7.52 15.01 2.83
CA ARG A 100 -7.98 15.87 1.76
C ARG A 100 -6.95 16.92 1.33
N ASP A 101 -5.95 17.19 2.18
CA ASP A 101 -4.90 18.16 1.94
C ASP A 101 -3.60 17.42 1.58
N ASP A 102 -3.21 17.49 0.33
CA ASP A 102 -1.99 16.92 -0.21
C ASP A 102 -0.90 17.98 -0.48
N GLU A 103 -1.13 19.25 -0.13
CA GLU A 103 -0.18 20.36 -0.32
C GLU A 103 0.69 20.56 0.93
N THR A 104 0.09 20.50 2.12
CA THR A 104 0.78 20.82 3.37
C THR A 104 1.77 19.74 3.78
N VAL A 105 3.04 20.13 3.84
CA VAL A 105 4.17 19.26 4.21
C VAL A 105 4.19 18.98 5.72
N GLY A 106 4.55 17.76 6.11
CA GLY A 106 4.81 17.38 7.49
C GLY A 106 3.57 17.18 8.36
N THR A 107 2.40 17.06 7.77
CA THR A 107 1.15 16.82 8.51
C THR A 107 1.13 15.43 9.15
N ASP A 108 0.45 15.31 10.28
CA ASP A 108 0.26 14.07 11.04
C ASP A 108 -1.19 13.55 10.97
N GLU A 109 -1.55 12.65 11.88
CA GLU A 109 -2.86 12.01 11.94
C GLU A 109 -4.02 12.99 12.26
N SER A 110 -3.73 14.20 12.72
CA SER A 110 -4.71 15.26 12.99
C SER A 110 -5.14 16.02 11.73
N ALA A 111 -4.47 15.82 10.60
CA ALA A 111 -4.78 16.47 9.34
C ALA A 111 -6.24 16.22 8.90
N PRO A 112 -6.90 17.20 8.28
CA PRO A 112 -8.28 17.06 7.83
C PRO A 112 -8.45 15.90 6.85
N ARG A 113 -9.48 15.07 7.07
CA ARG A 113 -9.89 13.99 6.15
C ARG A 113 -10.92 14.50 5.14
N HIS A 114 -11.10 13.76 4.06
CA HIS A 114 -12.24 13.91 3.17
C HIS A 114 -13.56 13.74 3.94
N PRO A 115 -14.68 14.28 3.42
CA PRO A 115 -16.00 13.84 3.86
C PRO A 115 -16.13 12.32 3.66
N ALA A 116 -16.85 11.65 4.57
CA ALA A 116 -17.17 10.25 4.40
C ALA A 116 -18.08 10.03 3.18
N ALA A 117 -17.86 8.94 2.46
CA ALA A 117 -18.75 8.53 1.37
C ALA A 117 -20.14 8.19 1.92
N HIS A 118 -21.18 8.54 1.18
CA HIS A 118 -22.56 8.20 1.47
C HIS A 118 -23.06 7.03 0.59
N GLU A 119 -24.07 6.35 1.08
CA GLU A 119 -24.72 5.27 0.31
C GLU A 119 -25.30 5.82 -1.00
N GLY A 120 -25.02 5.11 -2.11
CA GLY A 120 -25.49 5.49 -3.45
C GLY A 120 -24.63 6.49 -4.20
N GLU A 121 -23.56 7.00 -3.61
CA GLU A 121 -22.57 7.81 -4.32
C GLU A 121 -21.67 6.97 -5.22
N GLU A 122 -21.11 7.61 -6.25
CA GLU A 122 -20.07 6.98 -7.06
C GLU A 122 -18.87 6.61 -6.18
N TYR A 123 -18.27 5.45 -6.46
CA TYR A 123 -17.15 4.97 -5.67
C TYR A 123 -15.96 5.92 -5.77
N ASP A 124 -15.56 6.48 -4.63
CA ASP A 124 -14.31 7.22 -4.46
C ASP A 124 -13.52 6.64 -3.29
N TYR A 125 -12.28 6.26 -3.56
CA TYR A 125 -11.46 5.48 -2.63
C TYR A 125 -11.20 6.19 -1.29
N GLY A 126 -10.85 7.47 -1.31
CA GLY A 126 -10.58 8.26 -0.10
C GLY A 126 -11.80 8.37 0.81
N PRO A 127 -12.92 8.92 0.33
CA PRO A 127 -14.19 8.97 1.05
C PRO A 127 -14.70 7.62 1.54
N GLN A 128 -14.53 6.53 0.77
CA GLN A 128 -14.86 5.17 1.20
C GLN A 128 -14.03 4.72 2.40
N LYS A 129 -12.72 5.01 2.40
CA LYS A 129 -11.85 4.71 3.54
C LYS A 129 -12.22 5.55 4.77
N VAL A 130 -12.63 6.81 4.59
CA VAL A 130 -13.11 7.66 5.70
C VAL A 130 -14.38 7.08 6.30
N ALA A 131 -15.38 6.71 5.49
CA ALA A 131 -16.63 6.11 5.98
C ALA A 131 -16.37 4.79 6.74
N ALA A 132 -15.41 3.99 6.26
CA ALA A 132 -14.99 2.77 6.96
C ALA A 132 -14.27 3.05 8.29
N GLU A 133 -13.38 4.06 8.35
CA GLU A 133 -12.76 4.50 9.61
C GLU A 133 -13.81 4.94 10.63
N ASP A 134 -14.79 5.75 10.20
CA ASP A 134 -15.85 6.23 11.08
C ASP A 134 -16.68 5.07 11.63
N ALA A 135 -17.09 4.11 10.79
CA ALA A 135 -17.84 2.94 11.23
C ALA A 135 -17.06 2.09 12.27
N VAL A 136 -15.76 1.90 12.07
CA VAL A 136 -14.89 1.18 13.01
C VAL A 136 -14.72 1.95 14.31
N GLN A 137 -14.45 3.26 14.22
CA GLN A 137 -14.22 4.10 15.40
C GLN A 137 -15.47 4.24 16.26
N ASP A 138 -16.64 4.44 15.64
CA ASP A 138 -17.91 4.60 16.35
C ASP A 138 -18.32 3.34 17.12
N ALA A 139 -18.07 2.17 16.54
CA ALA A 139 -18.47 0.91 17.16
C ALA A 139 -17.44 0.35 18.17
N LEU A 140 -16.17 0.60 17.96
CA LEU A 140 -15.10 -0.10 18.69
C LEU A 140 -14.27 0.83 19.59
N GLY A 141 -14.28 2.15 19.32
CA GLY A 141 -13.57 3.14 20.15
C GLY A 141 -12.10 2.77 20.36
N ASP A 142 -11.73 2.65 21.65
CA ASP A 142 -10.34 2.36 22.07
C ASP A 142 -9.87 0.92 21.77
N ARG A 143 -10.70 0.08 21.14
CA ARG A 143 -10.29 -1.26 20.67
C ARG A 143 -9.83 -1.25 19.20
N ALA A 144 -9.93 -0.11 18.52
CA ALA A 144 -9.64 0.03 17.11
C ALA A 144 -8.27 0.68 16.84
N LEU A 145 -7.48 0.07 15.96
CA LEU A 145 -6.36 0.69 15.27
C LEU A 145 -6.80 1.01 13.83
N LEU A 146 -6.71 2.29 13.45
CA LEU A 146 -6.96 2.78 12.10
C LEU A 146 -5.60 2.99 11.44
N LEU A 147 -5.09 1.97 10.78
CA LEU A 147 -3.78 2.02 10.15
C LEU A 147 -3.88 2.70 8.79
N ARG A 148 -3.14 3.77 8.58
CA ARG A 148 -3.12 4.55 7.33
C ARG A 148 -1.80 4.34 6.59
N PRO A 149 -1.66 3.27 5.79
CA PRO A 149 -0.44 3.06 5.02
C PRO A 149 -0.33 4.05 3.85
N GLY A 150 0.93 4.40 3.53
CA GLY A 150 1.30 5.09 2.30
C GLY A 150 1.56 4.11 1.16
N LEU A 151 2.65 4.36 0.40
CA LEU A 151 3.08 3.43 -0.65
C LEU A 151 3.75 2.21 -0.01
N ILE A 152 3.02 1.09 -0.02
CA ILE A 152 3.53 -0.19 0.44
C ILE A 152 4.39 -0.80 -0.68
N VAL A 153 5.59 -1.26 -0.33
CA VAL A 153 6.57 -1.81 -1.26
C VAL A 153 7.06 -3.17 -0.74
N GLY A 154 7.32 -4.09 -1.64
CA GLY A 154 7.87 -5.41 -1.31
C GLY A 154 7.77 -6.36 -2.49
N ASP A 155 8.36 -7.53 -2.33
CA ASP A 155 8.24 -8.62 -3.30
C ASP A 155 6.78 -9.08 -3.44
N GLY A 156 6.37 -9.37 -4.67
CA GLY A 156 5.00 -9.77 -4.99
C GLY A 156 3.98 -8.63 -5.04
N ASP A 157 4.38 -7.34 -4.95
CA ASP A 157 3.46 -6.20 -5.08
C ASP A 157 2.63 -6.28 -6.37
N PRO A 158 1.29 -6.35 -6.26
CA PRO A 158 0.42 -6.42 -7.42
C PRO A 158 0.16 -5.05 -8.08
N SER A 159 0.58 -3.95 -7.46
CA SER A 159 0.35 -2.60 -7.99
C SER A 159 1.30 -2.22 -9.10
N ASP A 160 2.46 -2.88 -9.15
CA ASP A 160 3.57 -2.64 -10.07
C ASP A 160 4.21 -1.23 -9.99
N ARG A 161 3.77 -0.38 -9.06
CA ARG A 161 4.26 1.01 -9.01
C ARG A 161 5.75 1.10 -8.72
N PHE A 162 6.19 0.51 -7.62
CA PHE A 162 7.62 0.51 -7.28
C PHE A 162 8.42 -0.47 -8.13
N GLY A 163 7.87 -1.67 -8.36
CA GLY A 163 8.47 -2.71 -9.20
C GLY A 163 8.77 -2.27 -10.62
N TYR A 164 8.01 -1.30 -11.17
CA TYR A 164 8.30 -0.69 -12.46
C TYR A 164 9.74 -0.18 -12.56
N TRP A 165 10.23 0.53 -11.53
CA TRP A 165 11.58 1.09 -11.55
C TRP A 165 12.66 0.02 -11.53
N ALA A 166 12.48 -1.03 -10.73
CA ALA A 166 13.39 -2.17 -10.75
C ALA A 166 13.42 -2.83 -12.13
N ALA A 167 12.25 -3.07 -12.72
CA ALA A 167 12.15 -3.67 -14.05
C ALA A 167 12.72 -2.77 -15.16
N ALA A 168 12.47 -1.46 -15.13
CA ALA A 168 12.98 -0.52 -16.11
C ALA A 168 14.51 -0.52 -16.15
N PHE A 169 15.16 -0.38 -14.99
CA PHE A 169 16.61 -0.41 -14.89
C PHE A 169 17.20 -1.80 -15.21
N LEU A 170 16.57 -2.91 -14.78
CA LEU A 170 17.00 -4.25 -15.13
C LEU A 170 16.95 -4.53 -16.63
N ARG A 171 15.87 -4.08 -17.28
CA ARG A 171 15.63 -4.27 -18.71
C ARG A 171 16.58 -3.46 -19.57
N ALA A 172 16.91 -2.25 -19.13
CA ALA A 172 17.73 -1.32 -19.88
C ALA A 172 19.22 -1.70 -19.86
N LEU A 173 19.74 -2.25 -18.73
CA LEU A 173 21.15 -2.57 -18.52
C LEU A 173 22.10 -1.39 -18.78
N ASP A 174 22.49 -1.17 -20.03
CA ASP A 174 23.36 -0.10 -20.51
C ASP A 174 22.63 0.92 -21.43
N GLU A 175 21.36 0.65 -21.79
CA GLU A 175 20.53 1.58 -22.53
C GLU A 175 20.03 2.73 -21.62
N PRO A 176 19.61 3.89 -22.17
CA PRO A 176 19.04 4.96 -21.39
C PRO A 176 17.72 4.57 -20.71
N VAL A 177 17.47 5.13 -19.52
CA VAL A 177 16.20 5.04 -18.79
C VAL A 177 15.65 6.43 -18.57
N LEU A 178 14.37 6.64 -18.92
CA LEU A 178 13.65 7.89 -18.67
C LEU A 178 13.14 7.93 -17.22
N VAL A 179 13.42 9.04 -16.53
CA VAL A 179 12.90 9.32 -15.19
C VAL A 179 12.18 10.68 -15.16
N PRO A 180 11.23 10.88 -14.25
CA PRO A 180 10.56 12.17 -14.12
C PRO A 180 11.50 13.24 -13.55
N PRO A 181 11.06 14.52 -13.45
CA PRO A 181 11.78 15.55 -12.72
C PRO A 181 12.04 15.08 -11.28
N LEU A 182 13.30 15.12 -10.84
CA LEU A 182 13.72 14.60 -9.54
C LEU A 182 13.88 15.70 -8.48
N HIS A 183 14.29 16.89 -8.91
CA HIS A 183 14.59 17.98 -7.99
C HIS A 183 13.39 18.40 -7.15
N GLY A 184 13.55 18.36 -5.81
CA GLY A 184 12.51 18.74 -4.86
C GLY A 184 11.39 17.70 -4.70
N ARG A 185 11.41 16.59 -5.46
CA ARG A 185 10.40 15.53 -5.35
C ARG A 185 10.75 14.57 -4.23
N LYS A 186 9.72 14.18 -3.48
CA LYS A 186 9.85 13.28 -2.32
C LYS A 186 9.15 11.95 -2.59
N ALA A 187 9.58 10.93 -1.87
CA ALA A 187 8.93 9.63 -1.80
C ALA A 187 8.93 9.14 -0.35
N GLN A 188 7.81 8.57 0.07
CA GLN A 188 7.69 7.82 1.32
C GLN A 188 7.23 6.42 0.97
N ILE A 189 8.07 5.43 1.22
CA ILE A 189 7.76 4.03 1.00
C ILE A 189 7.87 3.27 2.30
N ILE A 190 7.02 2.29 2.51
CA ILE A 190 7.09 1.39 3.65
C ILE A 190 7.11 -0.06 3.18
N ASP A 191 7.96 -0.85 3.80
CA ASP A 191 8.05 -2.26 3.50
C ASP A 191 6.78 -3.01 3.93
N VAL A 192 6.31 -3.94 3.13
CA VAL A 192 5.11 -4.74 3.42
C VAL A 192 5.26 -5.57 4.68
N ASP A 193 6.47 -6.07 4.97
CA ASP A 193 6.73 -6.86 6.17
C ASP A 193 6.81 -5.99 7.42
N ASP A 194 7.28 -4.74 7.33
CA ASP A 194 7.22 -3.76 8.43
C ASP A 194 5.76 -3.50 8.86
N ILE A 195 4.87 -3.29 7.88
CA ILE A 195 3.43 -3.14 8.16
C ILE A 195 2.87 -4.41 8.77
N ALA A 196 3.18 -5.57 8.21
CA ALA A 196 2.65 -6.85 8.69
C ALA A 196 3.09 -7.13 10.13
N ALA A 197 4.36 -6.90 10.45
CA ALA A 197 4.90 -7.04 11.80
C ALA A 197 4.22 -6.07 12.78
N PHE A 198 4.05 -4.80 12.37
CA PHE A 198 3.39 -3.79 13.20
C PHE A 198 1.93 -4.16 13.50
N VAL A 199 1.14 -4.55 12.49
CA VAL A 199 -0.27 -4.96 12.68
C VAL A 199 -0.40 -6.09 13.70
N VAL A 200 0.52 -7.03 13.68
CA VAL A 200 0.50 -8.18 14.61
C VAL A 200 0.89 -7.77 16.03
N ALA A 201 1.91 -6.92 16.19
CA ALA A 201 2.52 -6.60 17.47
C ALA A 201 1.92 -5.36 18.16
N ALA A 202 1.37 -4.39 17.39
CA ALA A 202 0.94 -3.10 17.93
C ALA A 202 -0.20 -3.23 18.95
N THR A 203 -0.09 -2.45 20.02
CA THR A 203 -1.15 -2.29 21.05
C THR A 203 -1.75 -0.89 21.03
N VAL A 204 -1.25 0.01 20.17
CA VAL A 204 -1.75 1.36 19.98
C VAL A 204 -3.14 1.33 19.35
N THR A 205 -3.97 2.32 19.66
CA THR A 205 -5.32 2.48 19.14
C THR A 205 -5.48 3.85 18.46
N GLY A 206 -6.57 4.05 17.73
CA GLY A 206 -6.79 5.26 16.92
C GLY A 206 -5.98 5.27 15.62
N ALA A 207 -5.88 6.43 14.97
CA ALA A 207 -5.22 6.55 13.68
C ALA A 207 -3.69 6.52 13.81
N VAL A 208 -3.02 5.80 12.90
CA VAL A 208 -1.55 5.73 12.79
C VAL A 208 -1.14 5.76 11.32
N ASN A 209 -0.30 6.72 10.94
CA ASN A 209 0.30 6.80 9.62
C ASN A 209 1.43 5.78 9.48
N ALA A 210 1.15 4.62 8.89
CA ALA A 210 2.15 3.59 8.61
C ALA A 210 2.87 3.89 7.30
N ILE A 211 3.84 4.75 7.37
CA ILE A 211 4.60 5.27 6.23
C ILE A 211 6.10 5.29 6.55
N GLY A 212 6.93 5.22 5.51
CA GLY A 212 8.37 5.32 5.67
C GLY A 212 8.88 6.74 5.91
N ASP A 213 10.18 6.86 6.05
CA ASP A 213 10.84 8.16 6.13
C ASP A 213 10.70 8.93 4.81
N VAL A 214 10.66 10.26 4.93
CA VAL A 214 10.70 11.15 3.77
C VAL A 214 12.09 11.07 3.13
N ARG A 215 12.13 10.70 1.84
CA ARG A 215 13.37 10.62 1.06
C ARG A 215 13.25 11.45 -0.20
N ASP A 216 14.38 11.89 -0.75
CA ASP A 216 14.40 12.43 -2.09
C ASP A 216 14.10 11.31 -3.10
N LEU A 217 13.21 11.58 -4.08
CA LEU A 217 12.90 10.63 -5.15
C LEU A 217 14.17 10.20 -5.91
N GLU A 218 15.11 11.14 -6.09
CA GLU A 218 16.42 10.87 -6.68
C GLU A 218 17.20 9.81 -5.89
N ASP A 219 17.21 9.87 -4.56
CA ASP A 219 17.90 8.91 -3.70
C ASP A 219 17.27 7.52 -3.79
N VAL A 220 15.93 7.47 -3.85
CA VAL A 220 15.19 6.22 -4.03
C VAL A 220 15.55 5.58 -5.37
N LEU A 221 15.44 6.32 -6.48
CA LEU A 221 15.74 5.78 -7.81
C LEU A 221 17.23 5.45 -7.98
N ARG A 222 18.14 6.20 -7.34
CA ARG A 222 19.56 5.87 -7.31
C ARG A 222 19.82 4.54 -6.59
N THR A 223 19.12 4.27 -5.49
CA THR A 223 19.22 2.98 -4.77
C THR A 223 18.71 1.83 -5.64
N VAL A 224 17.57 1.99 -6.30
CA VAL A 224 17.04 0.98 -7.24
C VAL A 224 18.03 0.73 -8.38
N ARG A 225 18.54 1.79 -9.01
CA ARG A 225 19.53 1.70 -10.07
C ARG A 225 20.78 0.93 -9.65
N ALA A 226 21.30 1.23 -8.46
CA ALA A 226 22.49 0.55 -7.93
C ALA A 226 22.25 -0.95 -7.73
N ALA A 227 21.10 -1.34 -7.16
CA ALA A 227 20.74 -2.75 -6.93
C ALA A 227 20.50 -3.54 -8.22
N THR A 228 20.08 -2.88 -9.30
CA THR A 228 19.90 -3.51 -10.62
C THR A 228 21.22 -3.71 -11.38
N GLY A 229 22.25 -2.92 -11.07
CA GLY A 229 23.51 -2.88 -11.80
C GLY A 229 23.44 -2.09 -13.12
N HIS A 230 22.42 -1.26 -13.31
CA HIS A 230 22.26 -0.43 -14.51
C HIS A 230 23.38 0.62 -14.62
N ILE A 231 24.04 0.66 -15.79
CA ILE A 231 25.18 1.55 -16.08
C ILE A 231 24.88 2.60 -17.17
N GLY A 232 23.73 2.47 -17.85
CA GLY A 232 23.31 3.38 -18.90
C GLY A 232 23.02 4.81 -18.41
N GLN A 233 22.70 5.69 -19.33
CA GLN A 233 22.31 7.07 -19.01
C GLN A 233 20.96 7.11 -18.31
N VAL A 234 20.79 8.01 -17.33
CA VAL A 234 19.48 8.41 -16.81
C VAL A 234 19.08 9.71 -17.48
N VAL A 235 17.98 9.70 -18.22
CA VAL A 235 17.41 10.85 -18.91
C VAL A 235 16.30 11.43 -18.04
N VAL A 236 16.48 12.63 -17.54
CA VAL A 236 15.46 13.33 -16.74
C VAL A 236 14.51 14.05 -17.67
N GLY A 237 13.23 13.66 -17.65
CA GLY A 237 12.19 14.30 -18.43
C GLY A 237 11.80 15.65 -17.84
N ASP A 238 11.45 16.59 -18.73
CA ASP A 238 10.80 17.84 -18.36
C ASP A 238 9.32 17.61 -18.07
N GLU A 239 8.80 18.23 -17.01
CA GLU A 239 7.43 17.99 -16.54
C GLU A 239 6.36 18.37 -17.56
N GLU A 240 6.44 19.59 -18.11
CA GLU A 240 5.46 20.06 -19.07
C GLU A 240 5.46 19.18 -20.34
N ARG A 241 6.64 18.76 -20.77
CA ARG A 241 6.81 17.90 -21.94
C ARG A 241 6.31 16.48 -21.67
N LEU A 242 6.59 15.88 -20.51
CA LEU A 242 6.05 14.57 -20.13
C LEU A 242 4.52 14.57 -20.14
N VAL A 243 3.91 15.59 -19.53
CA VAL A 243 2.45 15.75 -19.51
C VAL A 243 1.90 15.96 -20.95
N ALA A 244 2.57 16.75 -21.78
CA ALA A 244 2.17 16.98 -23.17
C ALA A 244 2.23 15.70 -24.03
N GLU A 245 3.17 14.80 -23.72
CA GLU A 245 3.30 13.47 -24.35
C GLU A 245 2.34 12.42 -23.74
N GLY A 246 1.44 12.83 -22.85
CA GLY A 246 0.41 11.98 -22.25
C GLY A 246 0.92 11.04 -21.15
N VAL A 247 2.10 11.31 -20.58
CA VAL A 247 2.62 10.53 -19.44
C VAL A 247 1.83 10.87 -18.19
N GLN A 248 1.31 9.85 -17.52
CA GLN A 248 0.51 10.00 -16.30
C GLN A 248 1.37 10.05 -15.05
N TYR A 249 0.88 10.75 -14.04
CA TYR A 249 1.44 10.72 -12.69
C TYR A 249 1.09 9.40 -11.99
N TRP A 250 1.90 8.99 -11.02
CA TRP A 250 1.64 8.04 -9.94
C TRP A 250 1.42 6.58 -10.33
N ALA A 251 0.49 6.28 -11.21
CA ALA A 251 0.07 4.91 -11.50
C ALA A 251 -0.71 4.80 -12.82
N GLY A 252 -1.01 3.58 -13.22
CA GLY A 252 -1.75 3.29 -14.42
C GLY A 252 -0.87 3.13 -15.65
N PRO A 253 -1.47 2.82 -16.81
CA PRO A 253 -0.76 2.72 -18.07
C PRO A 253 -0.10 4.05 -18.44
N ARG A 254 1.01 3.99 -19.18
CA ARG A 254 1.79 5.15 -19.64
C ARG A 254 2.09 6.14 -18.51
N SER A 255 2.48 5.65 -17.34
CA SER A 255 2.81 6.48 -16.18
C SER A 255 4.30 6.42 -15.83
N LEU A 256 4.74 7.40 -15.04
CA LEU A 256 6.00 7.31 -14.28
C LEU A 256 5.64 7.21 -12.78
N PRO A 257 5.64 6.00 -12.20
CA PRO A 257 5.25 5.79 -10.81
C PRO A 257 6.10 6.61 -9.84
N LEU A 258 5.54 6.97 -8.67
CA LEU A 258 6.13 7.83 -7.64
C LEU A 258 6.26 9.31 -8.05
N TRP A 259 6.10 9.64 -9.30
CA TRP A 259 6.06 11.03 -9.75
C TRP A 259 4.67 11.62 -9.45
N LEU A 260 4.66 12.74 -8.74
CA LEU A 260 3.47 13.49 -8.36
C LEU A 260 3.60 14.94 -8.83
N PRO A 261 2.49 15.63 -9.10
CA PRO A 261 2.53 17.04 -9.44
C PRO A 261 3.01 17.88 -8.25
N PRO A 262 3.59 19.08 -8.49
CA PRO A 262 4.19 19.94 -7.44
C PRO A 262 3.23 20.28 -6.30
N GLU A 263 1.95 20.47 -6.60
CA GLU A 263 0.89 20.78 -5.65
C GLU A 263 0.58 19.64 -4.68
N MET A 264 1.07 18.43 -4.93
CA MET A 264 0.93 17.28 -4.03
C MET A 264 2.19 17.04 -3.17
N ALA A 265 2.93 18.09 -2.84
CA ALA A 265 4.16 17.97 -2.03
C ALA A 265 3.92 17.38 -0.64
N GLY A 266 2.75 17.59 -0.06
CA GLY A 266 2.33 17.03 1.23
C GLY A 266 2.07 15.53 1.21
N PHE A 267 1.65 14.98 0.06
CA PHE A 267 1.25 13.57 -0.04
C PHE A 267 2.37 12.59 0.35
N MET A 268 3.63 12.90 -0.01
CA MET A 268 4.81 12.07 0.28
C MET A 268 5.73 12.69 1.36
N THR A 269 5.18 13.52 2.24
CA THR A 269 5.96 14.18 3.30
C THR A 269 5.24 14.21 4.64
N ARG A 270 4.33 13.27 4.89
CA ARG A 270 3.58 13.20 6.15
C ARG A 270 4.44 12.63 7.28
N SER A 271 4.06 12.94 8.52
CA SER A 271 4.74 12.44 9.71
C SER A 271 4.46 10.94 9.94
N ASN A 272 5.50 10.17 10.19
CA ASN A 272 5.44 8.78 10.68
C ASN A 272 5.76 8.67 12.17
N GLY A 273 5.77 9.80 12.89
CA GLY A 273 6.18 9.86 14.30
C GLY A 273 5.40 8.89 15.18
N ARG A 274 4.06 8.88 15.04
CA ARG A 274 3.22 7.98 15.83
C ARG A 274 3.47 6.50 15.52
N TYR A 275 3.76 6.15 14.27
CA TYR A 275 4.12 4.78 13.90
C TYR A 275 5.38 4.32 14.62
N THR A 276 6.46 5.12 14.54
CA THR A 276 7.75 4.78 15.18
C THR A 276 7.69 4.82 16.70
N GLU A 277 7.01 5.79 17.31
CA GLU A 277 6.79 5.89 18.75
C GLU A 277 5.95 4.72 19.30
N SER A 278 5.09 4.14 18.46
CA SER A 278 4.28 2.97 18.81
C SER A 278 4.98 1.63 18.56
N GLY A 279 6.28 1.63 18.28
CA GLY A 279 7.08 0.43 18.05
C GLY A 279 7.16 -0.04 16.60
N GLY A 280 6.69 0.77 15.67
CA GLY A 280 6.88 0.51 14.24
C GLY A 280 8.36 0.61 13.86
N THR A 281 8.83 -0.34 13.07
CA THR A 281 10.18 -0.39 12.54
C THR A 281 10.16 -0.07 11.04
N LEU A 282 11.27 0.43 10.54
CA LEU A 282 11.45 0.71 9.12
C LEU A 282 12.68 -0.04 8.61
N SER A 283 12.46 -0.96 7.71
CA SER A 283 13.52 -1.69 7.02
C SER A 283 14.42 -0.74 6.22
N PRO A 284 15.74 -0.98 6.17
CA PRO A 284 16.62 -0.20 5.31
C PRO A 284 16.13 -0.26 3.84
N LEU A 285 16.07 0.90 3.19
CA LEU A 285 15.61 1.00 1.80
C LEU A 285 16.33 0.01 0.86
N ALA A 286 17.64 -0.18 1.05
CA ALA A 286 18.43 -1.08 0.23
C ALA A 286 17.92 -2.53 0.31
N ASP A 287 17.57 -3.02 1.52
CA ASP A 287 17.11 -4.39 1.74
C ASP A 287 15.75 -4.64 1.05
N THR A 288 14.83 -3.67 1.16
CA THR A 288 13.54 -3.72 0.46
C THR A 288 13.74 -3.71 -1.05
N VAL A 289 14.62 -2.83 -1.55
CA VAL A 289 14.94 -2.73 -2.99
C VAL A 289 15.55 -4.01 -3.51
N GLU A 290 16.48 -4.64 -2.79
CA GLU A 290 17.09 -5.92 -3.20
C GLU A 290 16.04 -7.03 -3.38
N ARG A 291 15.06 -7.13 -2.46
CA ARG A 291 13.96 -8.10 -2.58
C ARG A 291 13.07 -7.80 -3.78
N VAL A 292 12.71 -6.54 -4.00
CA VAL A 292 11.90 -6.15 -5.18
C VAL A 292 12.65 -6.44 -6.48
N VAL A 293 13.96 -6.15 -6.54
CA VAL A 293 14.79 -6.44 -7.73
C VAL A 293 14.88 -7.95 -8.00
N ALA A 294 14.99 -8.77 -6.95
CA ALA A 294 14.98 -10.22 -7.08
C ALA A 294 13.63 -10.74 -7.59
N ASP A 295 12.52 -10.25 -7.03
CA ASP A 295 11.16 -10.58 -7.44
C ASP A 295 10.89 -10.19 -8.91
N GLU A 296 11.28 -9.00 -9.34
CA GLU A 296 11.09 -8.57 -10.73
C GLU A 296 11.94 -9.37 -11.73
N ARG A 297 13.12 -9.86 -11.34
CA ARG A 297 13.88 -10.80 -12.15
C ARG A 297 13.17 -12.14 -12.31
N GLU A 298 12.59 -12.66 -11.22
CA GLU A 298 11.87 -13.93 -11.24
C GLU A 298 10.55 -13.84 -12.01
N ARG A 299 9.79 -12.77 -11.80
CA ARG A 299 8.49 -12.53 -12.48
C ARG A 299 8.64 -12.16 -13.96
N GLY A 300 9.82 -11.72 -14.36
CA GLY A 300 10.14 -11.33 -15.73
C GLY A 300 10.00 -9.81 -15.95
N VAL A 301 11.11 -9.20 -16.41
CA VAL A 301 11.23 -7.75 -16.59
C VAL A 301 10.34 -7.17 -17.71
N ASP A 302 9.96 -8.02 -18.68
CA ASP A 302 9.13 -7.62 -19.83
C ASP A 302 7.65 -8.00 -19.70
N ARG A 303 7.22 -8.49 -18.52
CA ARG A 303 5.81 -8.81 -18.28
C ARG A 303 4.92 -7.58 -18.40
N GLU A 304 3.66 -7.79 -18.72
CA GLU A 304 2.64 -6.72 -18.65
C GLU A 304 2.51 -6.20 -17.21
N ARG A 305 2.38 -4.87 -17.06
CA ARG A 305 2.29 -4.18 -15.77
C ARG A 305 1.06 -3.29 -15.70
N ARG A 306 0.57 -3.11 -14.47
CA ARG A 306 -0.53 -2.20 -14.20
C ARG A 306 -0.11 -0.73 -14.14
N ALA A 307 1.17 -0.46 -13.95
CA ALA A 307 1.73 0.88 -13.87
C ALA A 307 3.07 0.94 -14.59
N GLY A 308 3.37 2.10 -15.13
CA GLY A 308 4.62 2.37 -15.83
C GLY A 308 4.49 2.49 -17.33
N LEU A 309 5.63 2.72 -17.98
CA LEU A 309 5.77 2.73 -19.43
C LEU A 309 6.06 1.32 -19.93
N THR A 310 5.48 0.96 -21.07
CA THR A 310 5.98 -0.16 -21.87
C THR A 310 7.35 0.19 -22.46
N ARG A 311 8.09 -0.83 -22.91
CA ARG A 311 9.41 -0.59 -23.53
C ARG A 311 9.31 0.28 -24.79
N ASP A 312 8.27 0.13 -25.58
CA ASP A 312 8.08 0.90 -26.79
C ASP A 312 7.72 2.37 -26.48
N GLU A 313 6.86 2.60 -25.49
CA GLU A 313 6.55 3.96 -25.00
C GLU A 313 7.79 4.64 -24.40
N GLU A 314 8.62 3.93 -23.66
CA GLU A 314 9.86 4.49 -23.10
C GLU A 314 10.83 4.91 -24.22
N ARG A 315 10.99 4.07 -25.27
CA ARG A 315 11.84 4.41 -26.42
C ARG A 315 11.31 5.60 -27.20
N GLU A 316 10.00 5.64 -27.47
CA GLU A 316 9.35 6.79 -28.11
C GLU A 316 9.65 8.08 -27.37
N LEU A 317 9.48 8.08 -26.04
CA LEU A 317 9.75 9.22 -25.19
C LEU A 317 11.24 9.59 -25.15
N LEU A 318 12.14 8.61 -25.05
CA LEU A 318 13.58 8.86 -25.10
C LEU A 318 14.00 9.56 -26.40
N ASP A 319 13.43 9.17 -27.56
CA ASP A 319 13.65 9.85 -28.84
C ASP A 319 13.15 11.30 -28.82
N VAL A 320 12.06 11.56 -28.11
CA VAL A 320 11.54 12.92 -27.90
C VAL A 320 12.52 13.74 -27.07
N PHE A 321 13.06 13.21 -25.98
CA PHE A 321 13.97 13.93 -25.06
C PHE A 321 15.43 14.00 -25.56
N ALA A 322 15.82 13.23 -26.58
CA ALA A 322 17.15 13.32 -27.20
C ALA A 322 17.29 14.47 -28.20
N ARG A 323 16.19 15.12 -28.59
CA ARG A 323 16.14 16.26 -29.52
C ARG A 323 16.14 17.59 -28.78
#